data_805cbabe0f6cff9be941e5b11acefe2f
#
_entry.id   805cbabe0f6cff9be941e5b11acefe2f
#
_cell.length_a   1.000
_cell.length_b   1.000
_cell.length_c   1.000
_cell.angle_alpha   90.00
_cell.angle_beta   90.00
_cell.angle_gamma   90.00
#
_symmetry.space_group_name_H-M   'P 1'
#
loop_
_entity.id
_entity.type
_entity.pdbx_description
1 polymer ?
#
loop_
_entity_poly.entity_id
_entity_poly.type
_entity_poly.pdbx_seq_one_letter_code
_entity_poly.pdbx_strand_id
1 'polypeptide(L)'
;MAKEHTKKDLLQWFCGFYEGEGSVSNDHGNNNRLRLSISQNDPTPLEIAKKIWGGAITKRTRKSPASDKICTGYEWRLPHKQSLEFIADIKPLMIIPQKIKQIDRVLNIFNTADKIKYKCHSCENEYANPSARRRHFKQSHQDTDASTVANSQVQESQIAGTS
;
A
#
# COMPACT_ATOMS: atom_id res chain seq x y z
N MET A 1 -18.53 -12.05 -32.55
CA MET A 1 -17.11 -11.65 -32.37
C MET A 1 -17.08 -10.50 -31.36
N ALA A 2 -16.35 -10.63 -30.26
CA ALA A 2 -16.19 -9.55 -29.28
C ALA A 2 -15.41 -8.40 -29.95
N LYS A 3 -15.89 -7.17 -29.81
CA LYS A 3 -15.22 -5.99 -30.34
C LYS A 3 -13.91 -5.77 -29.59
N GLU A 4 -12.81 -5.68 -30.28
CA GLU A 4 -11.52 -5.36 -29.68
C GLU A 4 -11.50 -3.87 -29.32
N HIS A 5 -11.33 -3.57 -28.03
CA HIS A 5 -11.33 -2.21 -27.53
C HIS A 5 -9.91 -1.63 -27.60
N THR A 6 -9.79 -0.40 -28.09
CA THR A 6 -8.51 0.32 -28.08
C THR A 6 -8.12 0.71 -26.65
N LYS A 7 -6.85 0.98 -26.41
CA LYS A 7 -6.38 1.52 -25.12
C LYS A 7 -7.12 2.80 -24.73
N LYS A 8 -7.42 3.66 -25.71
CA LYS A 8 -8.18 4.91 -25.50
C LYS A 8 -9.61 4.65 -25.03
N ASP A 9 -10.30 3.67 -25.65
CA ASP A 9 -11.67 3.30 -25.25
C ASP A 9 -11.69 2.80 -23.81
N LEU A 10 -10.71 1.96 -23.43
CA LEU A 10 -10.57 1.44 -22.07
C LEU A 10 -10.28 2.54 -21.05
N LEU A 11 -9.44 3.51 -21.37
CA LEU A 11 -9.13 4.65 -20.49
C LEU A 11 -10.37 5.52 -20.26
N GLN A 12 -11.13 5.85 -21.31
CA GLN A 12 -12.36 6.64 -21.21
C GLN A 12 -13.41 5.93 -20.38
N TRP A 13 -13.64 4.64 -20.67
CA TRP A 13 -14.59 3.84 -19.91
C TRP A 13 -14.18 3.75 -18.44
N PHE A 14 -12.90 3.50 -18.18
CA PHE A 14 -12.41 3.34 -16.82
C PHE A 14 -12.40 4.65 -16.02
N CYS A 15 -12.23 5.79 -16.70
CA CYS A 15 -12.37 7.11 -16.09
C CYS A 15 -13.79 7.29 -15.52
N GLY A 16 -14.84 7.06 -16.32
CA GLY A 16 -16.23 7.14 -15.84
C GLY A 16 -16.55 6.13 -14.76
N PHE A 17 -16.02 4.91 -14.86
CA PHE A 17 -16.16 3.89 -13.84
C PHE A 17 -15.51 4.31 -12.50
N TYR A 18 -14.30 4.88 -12.54
CA TYR A 18 -13.63 5.42 -11.35
C TYR A 18 -14.37 6.61 -10.76
N GLU A 19 -14.93 7.49 -11.57
CA GLU A 19 -15.71 8.64 -11.10
C GLU A 19 -16.95 8.20 -10.32
N GLY A 20 -17.58 7.08 -10.67
CA GLY A 20 -18.70 6.50 -9.93
C GLY A 20 -18.29 5.75 -8.67
N GLU A 21 -17.35 4.85 -8.79
CA GLU A 21 -17.06 3.81 -7.80
C GLU A 21 -15.70 3.95 -7.09
N GLY A 22 -14.82 4.77 -7.66
CA GLY A 22 -13.45 4.91 -7.17
C GLY A 22 -13.33 5.74 -5.90
N SER A 23 -12.32 5.43 -5.12
CA SER A 23 -11.91 6.16 -3.92
C SER A 23 -10.41 6.37 -3.89
N VAL A 24 -9.99 7.55 -3.42
CA VAL A 24 -8.58 7.86 -3.16
C VAL A 24 -8.45 8.57 -1.81
N SER A 25 -7.43 8.19 -1.07
CA SER A 25 -7.12 8.75 0.25
C SER A 25 -5.62 8.79 0.50
N ASN A 26 -5.20 9.52 1.54
CA ASN A 26 -3.84 9.49 2.04
C ASN A 26 -3.69 8.47 3.17
N ASP A 27 -2.59 7.73 3.17
CA ASP A 27 -2.16 6.89 4.27
C ASP A 27 -1.31 7.71 5.25
N HIS A 28 -1.96 8.28 6.27
CA HIS A 28 -1.29 9.13 7.26
C HIS A 28 -0.16 8.40 8.00
N GLY A 29 -0.31 7.11 8.27
CA GLY A 29 0.72 6.28 8.92
C GLY A 29 1.91 5.94 8.02
N ASN A 30 1.87 6.30 6.73
CA ASN A 30 2.89 5.99 5.75
C ASN A 30 3.24 7.21 4.89
N ASN A 31 3.59 8.33 5.55
CA ASN A 31 3.99 9.58 4.89
C ASN A 31 2.97 10.11 3.88
N ASN A 32 1.70 10.01 4.20
CA ASN A 32 0.58 10.46 3.37
C ASN A 32 0.59 9.87 1.95
N ARG A 33 1.16 8.67 1.76
CA ARG A 33 1.13 7.97 0.47
C ARG A 33 -0.31 7.76 0.01
N LEU A 34 -0.52 7.80 -1.29
CA LEU A 34 -1.83 7.59 -1.87
C LEU A 34 -2.23 6.12 -1.73
N ARG A 35 -3.51 5.94 -1.40
CA ARG A 35 -4.25 4.67 -1.48
C ARG A 35 -5.42 4.87 -2.41
N LEU A 36 -5.43 4.17 -3.51
CA LEU A 36 -6.53 4.17 -4.47
C LEU A 36 -7.19 2.80 -4.44
N SER A 37 -8.52 2.79 -4.42
CA SER A 37 -9.29 1.54 -4.47
C SER A 37 -10.61 1.71 -5.22
N ILE A 38 -11.08 0.59 -5.78
CA ILE A 38 -12.42 0.43 -6.33
C ILE A 38 -12.99 -0.88 -5.79
N SER A 39 -14.24 -0.85 -5.33
CA SER A 39 -14.94 -2.04 -4.84
C SER A 39 -16.11 -2.39 -5.75
N GLN A 40 -16.25 -3.69 -6.09
CA GLN A 40 -17.32 -4.20 -6.94
C GLN A 40 -17.75 -5.61 -6.52
N ASN A 41 -18.99 -5.96 -6.86
CA ASN A 41 -19.47 -7.33 -6.69
C ASN A 41 -18.99 -8.27 -7.80
N ASP A 42 -18.80 -7.74 -9.01
CA ASP A 42 -18.23 -8.44 -10.17
C ASP A 42 -16.73 -8.09 -10.26
N PRO A 43 -15.82 -9.08 -10.26
CA PRO A 43 -14.38 -8.83 -10.38
C PRO A 43 -13.94 -8.41 -11.79
N THR A 44 -14.75 -8.66 -12.83
CA THR A 44 -14.36 -8.45 -14.23
C THR A 44 -13.81 -7.05 -14.52
N PRO A 45 -14.49 -5.94 -14.11
CA PRO A 45 -13.93 -4.60 -14.28
C PRO A 45 -12.60 -4.39 -13.59
N LEU A 46 -12.43 -5.00 -12.41
CA LEU A 46 -11.22 -4.87 -11.61
C LEU A 46 -10.05 -5.65 -12.22
N GLU A 47 -10.33 -6.78 -12.88
CA GLU A 47 -9.33 -7.55 -13.60
C GLU A 47 -8.79 -6.79 -14.83
N ILE A 48 -9.66 -6.05 -15.53
CA ILE A 48 -9.25 -5.15 -16.61
C ILE A 48 -8.30 -4.07 -16.07
N ALA A 49 -8.67 -3.42 -14.97
CA ALA A 49 -7.83 -2.43 -14.31
C ALA A 49 -6.46 -2.98 -13.91
N LYS A 50 -6.46 -4.17 -13.29
CA LYS A 50 -5.24 -4.85 -12.88
C LYS A 50 -4.32 -5.18 -14.05
N LYS A 51 -4.84 -5.52 -15.22
CA LYS A 51 -4.03 -5.75 -16.42
C LYS A 51 -3.34 -4.49 -16.92
N ILE A 52 -3.97 -3.31 -16.75
CA ILE A 52 -3.45 -2.03 -17.26
C ILE A 52 -2.46 -1.40 -16.26
N TRP A 53 -2.84 -1.32 -14.98
CA TRP A 53 -2.11 -0.58 -13.94
C TRP A 53 -1.51 -1.47 -12.83
N GLY A 54 -1.73 -2.78 -12.89
CA GLY A 54 -1.28 -3.69 -11.84
C GLY A 54 -2.13 -3.61 -10.58
N GLY A 55 -1.50 -3.68 -9.42
CA GLY A 55 -2.19 -3.70 -8.14
C GLY A 55 -2.69 -5.09 -7.72
N ALA A 56 -3.53 -5.12 -6.71
CA ALA A 56 -4.06 -6.35 -6.12
C ALA A 56 -5.59 -6.33 -6.03
N ILE A 57 -6.21 -7.47 -6.32
CA ILE A 57 -7.65 -7.68 -6.11
C ILE A 57 -7.80 -8.60 -4.89
N THR A 58 -8.61 -8.16 -3.92
CA THR A 58 -8.90 -8.91 -2.70
C THR A 58 -10.39 -9.21 -2.64
N LYS A 59 -10.74 -10.48 -2.47
CA LYS A 59 -12.11 -10.90 -2.18
C LYS A 59 -12.47 -10.53 -0.74
N ARG A 60 -13.63 -9.92 -0.54
CA ARG A 60 -14.17 -9.54 0.76
C ARG A 60 -15.54 -10.17 0.97
N THR A 61 -15.74 -10.71 2.14
CA THR A 61 -17.02 -11.26 2.56
C THR A 61 -17.48 -10.48 3.79
N ARG A 62 -18.71 -9.97 3.76
CA ARG A 62 -19.33 -9.27 4.89
C ARG A 62 -20.77 -9.69 5.07
N LYS A 63 -21.25 -9.67 6.31
CA LYS A 63 -22.66 -9.81 6.61
C LYS A 63 -23.40 -8.53 6.17
N SER A 64 -24.56 -8.68 5.55
CA SER A 64 -25.40 -7.55 5.18
C SER A 64 -25.90 -6.86 6.45
N PRO A 65 -25.85 -5.51 6.55
CA PRO A 65 -26.40 -4.81 7.72
C PRO A 65 -27.93 -4.92 7.81
N ALA A 66 -28.62 -5.22 6.72
CA ALA A 66 -30.08 -5.31 6.64
C ALA A 66 -30.63 -6.73 6.70
N SER A 67 -29.78 -7.76 6.70
CA SER A 67 -30.19 -9.17 6.69
C SER A 67 -29.03 -10.09 7.13
N ASP A 68 -29.32 -11.34 7.45
CA ASP A 68 -28.27 -12.36 7.75
C ASP A 68 -27.52 -12.85 6.51
N LYS A 69 -27.78 -12.26 5.35
CA LYS A 69 -27.18 -12.67 4.10
C LYS A 69 -25.69 -12.28 4.04
N ILE A 70 -24.87 -13.25 3.68
CA ILE A 70 -23.45 -13.01 3.42
C ILE A 70 -23.29 -12.47 2.00
N CYS A 71 -22.73 -11.26 1.87
CA CYS A 71 -22.41 -10.63 0.61
C CYS A 71 -20.93 -10.77 0.32
N THR A 72 -20.61 -11.19 -0.90
CA THR A 72 -19.24 -11.24 -1.40
C THR A 72 -19.00 -10.06 -2.33
N GLY A 73 -17.87 -9.40 -2.18
CA GLY A 73 -17.41 -8.34 -3.06
C GLY A 73 -15.91 -8.44 -3.29
N TYR A 74 -15.42 -7.66 -4.22
CA TYR A 74 -14.01 -7.57 -4.58
C TYR A 74 -13.55 -6.14 -4.46
N GLU A 75 -12.31 -5.95 -4.03
CA GLU A 75 -11.68 -4.65 -3.95
C GLU A 75 -10.35 -4.69 -4.68
N TRP A 76 -10.20 -3.83 -5.67
CA TRP A 76 -8.94 -3.57 -6.34
C TRP A 76 -8.24 -2.41 -5.63
N ARG A 77 -6.94 -2.57 -5.35
CA ARG A 77 -6.11 -1.57 -4.71
C ARG A 77 -4.83 -1.33 -5.47
N LEU A 78 -4.47 -0.07 -5.60
CA LEU A 78 -3.18 0.35 -6.14
C LEU A 78 -2.25 0.82 -5.02
N PRO A 79 -0.98 0.34 -5.03
CA PRO A 79 0.08 0.95 -4.26
C PRO A 79 0.35 2.37 -4.75
N HIS A 80 1.03 3.16 -3.92
CA HIS A 80 1.27 4.59 -4.15
C HIS A 80 1.78 4.94 -5.56
N LYS A 81 2.83 4.24 -6.04
CA LYS A 81 3.42 4.53 -7.35
C LYS A 81 2.41 4.33 -8.47
N GLN A 82 1.75 3.17 -8.50
CA GLN A 82 0.72 2.89 -9.50
C GLN A 82 -0.51 3.80 -9.36
N SER A 83 -0.82 4.26 -8.14
CA SER A 83 -1.89 5.26 -7.94
C SER A 83 -1.57 6.58 -8.62
N LEU A 84 -0.31 7.03 -8.60
CA LEU A 84 0.12 8.23 -9.31
C LEU A 84 0.05 8.06 -10.84
N GLU A 85 0.50 6.91 -11.35
CA GLU A 85 0.42 6.56 -12.77
C GLU A 85 -1.03 6.51 -13.25
N PHE A 86 -1.91 5.85 -12.50
CA PHE A 86 -3.35 5.80 -12.78
C PHE A 86 -3.98 7.20 -12.79
N ILE A 87 -3.69 8.04 -11.81
CA ILE A 87 -4.20 9.41 -11.73
C ILE A 87 -3.73 10.24 -12.93
N ALA A 88 -2.47 10.10 -13.34
CA ALA A 88 -1.93 10.80 -14.50
C ALA A 88 -2.67 10.42 -15.79
N ASP A 89 -3.04 9.14 -15.94
CA ASP A 89 -3.77 8.64 -17.10
C ASP A 89 -5.23 9.11 -17.15
N ILE A 90 -5.94 9.07 -16.00
CA ILE A 90 -7.39 9.31 -16.00
C ILE A 90 -7.79 10.75 -15.71
N LYS A 91 -7.03 11.51 -14.90
CA LYS A 91 -7.41 12.86 -14.48
C LYS A 91 -7.70 13.82 -15.65
N PRO A 92 -6.95 13.78 -16.77
CA PRO A 92 -7.26 14.62 -17.95
C PRO A 92 -8.60 14.30 -18.61
N LEU A 93 -9.17 13.11 -18.35
CA LEU A 93 -10.42 12.64 -18.94
C LEU A 93 -11.61 12.84 -18.01
N MET A 94 -11.38 13.22 -16.75
CA MET A 94 -12.41 13.35 -15.72
C MET A 94 -13.32 14.55 -15.99
N ILE A 95 -14.61 14.39 -15.71
CA ILE A 95 -15.63 15.41 -15.88
C ILE A 95 -16.33 15.79 -14.56
N ILE A 96 -16.22 14.97 -13.49
CA ILE A 96 -16.88 15.23 -12.21
C ILE A 96 -15.99 16.11 -11.31
N PRO A 97 -16.35 17.40 -11.08
CA PRO A 97 -15.49 18.34 -10.34
C PRO A 97 -15.17 17.91 -8.92
N GLN A 98 -16.10 17.21 -8.26
CA GLN A 98 -15.88 16.73 -6.89
C GLN A 98 -14.77 15.66 -6.83
N LYS A 99 -14.71 14.77 -7.81
CA LYS A 99 -13.67 13.73 -7.90
C LYS A 99 -12.31 14.33 -8.23
N ILE A 100 -12.28 15.31 -9.14
CA ILE A 100 -11.06 16.07 -9.45
C ILE A 100 -10.54 16.77 -8.19
N LYS A 101 -11.39 17.49 -7.45
CA LYS A 101 -11.02 18.14 -6.19
C LYS A 101 -10.54 17.15 -5.13
N GLN A 102 -11.12 15.95 -5.06
CA GLN A 102 -10.67 14.90 -4.16
C GLN A 102 -9.26 14.45 -4.49
N ILE A 103 -8.97 14.22 -5.76
CA ILE A 103 -7.62 13.86 -6.24
C ILE A 103 -6.63 14.98 -5.94
N ASP A 104 -6.96 16.22 -6.26
CA ASP A 104 -6.10 17.38 -6.03
C ASP A 104 -5.76 17.54 -4.54
N ARG A 105 -6.75 17.36 -3.67
CA ARG A 105 -6.54 17.40 -2.22
C ARG A 105 -5.55 16.34 -1.75
N VAL A 106 -5.70 15.08 -2.17
CA VAL A 106 -4.79 14.01 -1.72
C VAL A 106 -3.40 14.17 -2.30
N LEU A 107 -3.26 14.66 -3.52
CA LEU A 107 -1.97 14.99 -4.13
C LEU A 107 -1.29 16.14 -3.39
N ASN A 108 -2.04 17.20 -3.05
CA ASN A 108 -1.52 18.34 -2.30
C ASN A 108 -1.03 17.89 -0.91
N ILE A 109 -1.84 17.14 -0.15
CA ILE A 109 -1.43 16.59 1.15
C ILE A 109 -0.14 15.76 1.02
N PHE A 110 -0.04 14.91 0.01
CA PHE A 110 1.17 14.10 -0.21
C PHE A 110 2.39 14.96 -0.51
N ASN A 111 2.24 16.02 -1.31
CA ASN A 111 3.35 16.87 -1.75
C ASN A 111 3.80 17.86 -0.69
N THR A 112 2.87 18.39 0.13
CA THR A 112 3.16 19.46 1.10
C THR A 112 3.41 18.97 2.52
N ALA A 113 2.92 17.78 2.89
CA ALA A 113 3.12 17.26 4.23
C ALA A 113 4.59 16.93 4.51
N ASP A 114 5.05 17.27 5.71
CA ASP A 114 6.36 16.88 6.20
C ASP A 114 6.52 15.36 6.17
N LYS A 115 7.67 14.91 5.68
CA LYS A 115 7.98 13.48 5.62
C LYS A 115 8.51 13.01 6.96
N ILE A 116 7.73 12.18 7.63
CA ILE A 116 8.14 11.55 8.90
C ILE A 116 9.30 10.61 8.61
N LYS A 117 10.39 10.81 9.33
CA LYS A 117 11.53 9.89 9.34
C LYS A 117 11.57 9.11 10.65
N TYR A 118 11.89 7.85 10.55
CA TYR A 118 11.92 6.91 11.68
C TYR A 118 13.37 6.54 11.98
N LYS A 119 13.96 7.13 13.04
CA LYS A 119 15.31 6.80 13.49
C LYS A 119 15.39 5.37 14.00
N CYS A 120 16.51 4.71 13.74
CA CYS A 120 16.85 3.44 14.38
C CYS A 120 17.08 3.68 15.88
N HIS A 121 16.76 2.71 16.72
CA HIS A 121 16.97 2.80 18.17
C HIS A 121 18.43 2.56 18.56
N SER A 122 19.21 1.92 17.69
CA SER A 122 20.59 1.46 17.96
C SER A 122 21.65 2.11 17.08
N CYS A 123 21.25 2.98 16.09
CA CYS A 123 22.19 3.74 15.26
C CYS A 123 21.52 4.99 14.68
N GLU A 124 22.31 5.87 14.05
CA GLU A 124 21.86 7.16 13.48
C GLU A 124 21.04 7.03 12.19
N ASN A 125 20.82 5.83 11.67
CA ASN A 125 20.11 5.64 10.39
C ASN A 125 18.64 6.00 10.50
N GLU A 126 18.15 6.72 9.48
CA GLU A 126 16.75 7.15 9.35
C GLU A 126 16.04 6.42 8.19
N TYR A 127 14.77 6.11 8.38
CA TYR A 127 13.96 5.33 7.42
C TYR A 127 12.66 6.05 7.11
N ALA A 128 12.18 5.90 5.88
CA ALA A 128 10.94 6.52 5.42
C ALA A 128 9.66 5.86 5.99
N ASN A 129 9.77 4.69 6.61
CA ASN A 129 8.64 4.00 7.23
C ASN A 129 9.07 3.05 8.35
N PRO A 130 8.15 2.72 9.29
CA PRO A 130 8.46 1.84 10.42
C PRO A 130 8.90 0.42 10.03
N SER A 131 8.39 -0.10 8.91
CA SER A 131 8.73 -1.45 8.45
C SER A 131 10.17 -1.54 7.96
N ALA A 132 10.65 -0.52 7.23
CA ALA A 132 12.05 -0.44 6.80
C ALA A 132 12.99 -0.31 8.00
N ARG A 133 12.65 0.54 9.00
CA ARG A 133 13.40 0.64 10.26
C ARG A 133 13.47 -0.70 10.99
N ARG A 134 12.33 -1.40 11.13
CA ARG A 134 12.27 -2.71 11.81
C ARG A 134 13.10 -3.75 11.08
N ARG A 135 13.07 -3.76 9.74
CA ARG A 135 13.88 -4.68 8.93
C ARG A 135 15.38 -4.43 9.15
N HIS A 136 15.80 -3.17 9.08
CA HIS A 136 17.18 -2.78 9.36
C HIS A 136 17.61 -3.20 10.78
N PHE A 137 16.79 -2.91 11.80
CA PHE A 137 17.10 -3.30 13.18
C PHE A 137 17.34 -4.82 13.31
N LYS A 138 16.46 -5.63 12.67
CA LYS A 138 16.63 -7.08 12.66
C LYS A 138 17.91 -7.53 11.95
N GLN A 139 18.25 -6.92 10.83
CA GLN A 139 19.40 -7.32 10.02
C GLN A 139 20.73 -6.84 10.59
N SER A 140 20.75 -5.68 11.27
CA SER A 140 22.02 -5.04 11.66
C SER A 140 22.29 -5.04 13.16
N HIS A 141 21.30 -5.37 14.00
CA HIS A 141 21.43 -5.25 15.46
C HIS A 141 20.96 -6.48 16.25
N GLN A 142 20.21 -7.42 15.66
CA GLN A 142 19.79 -8.64 16.37
C GLN A 142 20.86 -9.75 16.37
N ASP A 143 21.78 -9.75 15.40
CA ASP A 143 22.83 -10.79 15.33
C ASP A 143 23.99 -10.52 16.33
N THR A 144 24.07 -9.31 16.93
CA THR A 144 25.09 -8.99 17.93
C THR A 144 24.79 -9.55 19.32
N ASP A 145 23.52 -9.76 19.67
CA ASP A 145 23.16 -10.29 20.99
C ASP A 145 23.43 -11.81 21.12
N ALA A 146 23.36 -12.55 20.01
CA ALA A 146 23.63 -13.99 20.01
C ALA A 146 25.15 -14.32 20.20
N SER A 147 26.04 -13.46 19.71
CA SER A 147 27.49 -13.68 19.85
C SER A 147 28.01 -13.25 21.21
N THR A 148 27.35 -12.34 21.91
CA THR A 148 27.78 -11.89 23.25
C THR A 148 27.46 -12.94 24.33
N VAL A 149 26.32 -13.64 24.18
CA VAL A 149 25.93 -14.72 25.12
C VAL A 149 26.81 -15.97 24.97
N ALA A 150 27.22 -16.29 23.74
CA ALA A 150 28.10 -17.44 23.49
C ALA A 150 29.52 -17.25 24.08
N ASN A 151 30.04 -16.01 24.10
CA ASN A 151 31.38 -15.72 24.66
C ASN A 151 31.39 -15.68 26.20
N SER A 152 30.26 -15.40 26.84
CA SER A 152 30.19 -15.41 28.33
C SER A 152 30.17 -16.82 28.92
N GLN A 153 29.66 -17.80 28.19
CA GLN A 153 29.61 -19.19 28.64
C GLN A 153 30.94 -19.94 28.47
N VAL A 154 31.81 -19.48 27.59
CA VAL A 154 33.15 -20.12 27.41
C VAL A 154 34.16 -19.69 28.49
N GLN A 155 33.97 -18.56 29.18
CA GLN A 155 34.87 -18.13 30.23
C GLN A 155 34.58 -18.74 31.59
N GLU A 156 33.37 -19.21 31.88
CA GLU A 156 33.04 -19.85 33.14
C GLU A 156 33.50 -21.33 33.25
N SER A 157 33.75 -21.98 32.12
CA SER A 157 34.19 -23.38 32.09
C SER A 157 35.71 -23.60 32.23
N GLN A 158 36.49 -22.53 32.29
CA GLN A 158 37.96 -22.63 32.44
C GLN A 158 38.51 -22.39 33.89
N ILE A 159 37.62 -22.02 34.82
CA ILE A 159 38.04 -21.73 36.22
C ILE A 159 37.77 -22.90 37.18
N ALA A 160 37.07 -23.95 36.78
CA ALA A 160 36.67 -25.08 37.62
C ALA A 160 37.61 -26.32 37.54
N GLY A 161 38.82 -26.18 37.04
CA GLY A 161 39.73 -27.30 36.76
C GLY A 161 41.13 -27.20 37.37
N THR A 162 41.30 -26.57 38.56
CA THR A 162 42.59 -26.66 39.33
C THR A 162 42.29 -26.59 40.82
N SER A 163 42.08 -27.76 41.41
CA SER A 163 42.40 -28.07 42.83
C SER A 163 42.43 -29.58 42.97
#